data_b5d92ae88e3b708b6ffb82eff991f30f
#
_entry.id   b5d92ae88e3b708b6ffb82eff991f30f
#
_cell.length_a   1.000
_cell.length_b   1.000
_cell.length_c   1.000
_cell.angle_alpha   90.00
_cell.angle_beta   90.00
_cell.angle_gamma   90.00
#
_symmetry.space_group_name_H-M   'P 1'
#
loop_
_entity.id
_entity.type
_entity.pdbx_description
1 polymer ?
#
loop_
_entity_poly.entity_id
_entity_poly.type
_entity_poly.pdbx_seq_one_letter_code
_entity_poly.pdbx_strand_id
1 'polypeptide(L)'
;MKLTDKITIPAQVMARQVGEETVILDLAGGGYFGLDPVGARIWQLMAEGKTLAEVCEAMLATYEVSREDIERDVLRLVQDLSEKRLISLA
;
A
#
# COMPACT_ATOMS: atom_id res chain seq x y z
N MET A 1 -0.61 -4.59 13.96
CA MET A 1 0.08 -4.55 12.66
C MET A 1 1.57 -4.44 12.89
N LYS A 2 2.35 -5.30 12.27
CA LYS A 2 3.80 -5.39 12.46
C LYS A 2 4.52 -5.29 11.13
N LEU A 3 5.77 -4.83 11.16
CA LEU A 3 6.58 -4.72 9.94
C LEU A 3 6.90 -6.08 9.32
N THR A 4 6.79 -7.16 10.07
CA THR A 4 6.97 -8.52 9.55
C THR A 4 5.72 -9.05 8.84
N ASP A 5 4.60 -8.34 8.92
CA ASP A 5 3.35 -8.76 8.30
C ASP A 5 3.41 -8.61 6.78
N LYS A 6 2.70 -9.49 6.10
CA LYS A 6 2.41 -9.36 4.68
C LYS A 6 0.97 -8.94 4.49
N ILE A 7 0.72 -8.27 3.37
CA ILE A 7 -0.62 -7.78 3.05
C ILE A 7 -1.22 -8.68 1.97
N THR A 8 -2.48 -9.02 2.15
CA THR A 8 -3.26 -9.74 1.15
C THR A 8 -4.20 -8.75 0.48
N ILE A 9 -4.19 -8.74 -0.84
CA ILE A 9 -5.10 -7.91 -1.64
C ILE A 9 -6.23 -8.82 -2.11
N PRO A 10 -7.48 -8.55 -1.71
CA PRO A 10 -8.62 -9.37 -2.14
C PRO A 10 -8.77 -9.37 -3.67
N ALA A 11 -9.28 -10.47 -4.21
CA ALA A 11 -9.37 -10.65 -5.66
C ALA A 11 -10.24 -9.59 -6.36
N GLN A 12 -11.23 -9.04 -5.65
CA GLN A 12 -12.11 -8.01 -6.20
C GLN A 12 -11.52 -6.60 -6.15
N VAL A 13 -10.33 -6.44 -5.57
CA VAL A 13 -9.67 -5.14 -5.45
C VAL A 13 -8.63 -5.02 -6.54
N MET A 14 -8.63 -3.90 -7.25
CA MET A 14 -7.68 -3.65 -8.31
C MET A 14 -7.14 -2.23 -8.26
N ALA A 15 -5.96 -2.04 -8.80
CA ALA A 15 -5.35 -0.73 -8.96
C ALA A 15 -5.54 -0.27 -10.40
N ARG A 16 -5.87 1.02 -10.57
CA ARG A 16 -6.03 1.62 -11.88
C ARG A 16 -5.34 2.96 -11.93
N GLN A 17 -4.61 3.20 -13.01
CA GLN A 17 -3.95 4.48 -13.19
C GLN A 17 -4.89 5.48 -13.85
N VAL A 18 -5.02 6.67 -13.26
CA VAL A 18 -5.84 7.76 -13.78
C VAL A 18 -4.96 9.01 -13.79
N GLY A 19 -4.41 9.34 -14.96
CA GLY A 19 -3.43 10.42 -15.05
C GLY A 19 -2.17 10.06 -14.29
N GLU A 20 -1.76 10.91 -13.36
CA GLU A 20 -0.59 10.68 -12.51
C GLU A 20 -0.93 9.98 -11.20
N GLU A 21 -2.21 9.74 -10.96
CA GLU A 21 -2.67 9.10 -9.73
C GLU A 21 -3.00 7.64 -9.97
N THR A 22 -2.93 6.87 -8.90
CA THR A 22 -3.40 5.49 -8.89
C THR A 22 -4.62 5.42 -8.00
N VAL A 23 -5.67 4.76 -8.48
CA VAL A 23 -6.89 4.57 -7.72
C VAL A 23 -7.05 3.09 -7.42
N ILE A 24 -7.27 2.78 -6.16
CA ILE A 24 -7.57 1.42 -5.71
C ILE A 24 -9.09 1.30 -5.66
N LEU A 25 -9.62 0.26 -6.32
CA LEU A 25 -11.05 0.05 -6.48
C LEU A 25 -11.46 -1.29 -5.91
N ASP A 26 -12.54 -1.29 -5.13
CA ASP A 26 -13.20 -2.51 -4.69
C ASP A 26 -14.40 -2.74 -5.61
N LEU A 27 -14.27 -3.69 -6.53
CA LEU A 27 -15.28 -3.97 -7.54
C LEU A 27 -16.55 -4.59 -6.97
N ALA A 28 -16.47 -5.21 -5.81
CA ALA A 28 -17.62 -5.82 -5.14
C ALA A 28 -18.35 -4.81 -4.25
N GLY A 29 -17.62 -4.05 -3.45
CA GLY A 29 -18.21 -3.13 -2.49
C GLY A 29 -18.35 -1.70 -2.97
N GLY A 30 -17.72 -1.33 -4.09
CA GLY A 30 -17.79 0.01 -4.65
C GLY A 30 -16.89 1.04 -3.96
N GLY A 31 -16.05 0.63 -3.01
CA GLY A 31 -15.12 1.54 -2.36
C GLY A 31 -13.94 1.90 -3.26
N TYR A 32 -13.34 3.05 -2.99
CA TYR A 32 -12.15 3.46 -3.72
C TYR A 32 -11.23 4.28 -2.83
N PHE A 33 -9.96 4.37 -3.24
CA PHE A 33 -8.95 5.12 -2.50
C PHE A 33 -7.89 5.62 -3.48
N GLY A 34 -7.64 6.92 -3.49
CA GLY A 34 -6.64 7.51 -4.36
C GLY A 34 -5.25 7.46 -3.73
N LEU A 35 -4.25 7.13 -4.53
CA LEU A 35 -2.86 7.09 -4.10
C LEU A 35 -2.04 8.08 -4.92
N ASP A 36 -1.16 8.83 -4.25
CA ASP A 36 -0.13 9.61 -4.91
C ASP A 36 0.98 8.67 -5.42
N PRO A 37 1.99 9.17 -6.16
CA PRO A 37 3.04 8.30 -6.69
C PRO A 37 3.79 7.50 -5.62
N VAL A 38 4.01 8.08 -4.45
CA VAL A 38 4.69 7.38 -3.35
C VAL A 38 3.81 6.24 -2.83
N GLY A 39 2.53 6.53 -2.59
CA GLY A 39 1.57 5.52 -2.15
C GLY A 39 1.38 4.42 -3.18
N ALA A 40 1.37 4.78 -4.45
CA ALA A 40 1.27 3.81 -5.55
C ALA A 40 2.46 2.84 -5.56
N ARG A 41 3.66 3.34 -5.29
CA ARG A 41 4.85 2.49 -5.20
C ARG A 41 4.76 1.53 -4.01
N ILE A 42 4.30 2.03 -2.87
CA ILE A 42 4.08 1.19 -1.69
C ILE A 42 3.08 0.07 -2.01
N TRP A 43 1.97 0.42 -2.65
CA TRP A 43 0.97 -0.56 -3.06
C TRP A 43 1.57 -1.63 -3.97
N GLN A 44 2.35 -1.22 -4.96
CA GLN A 44 2.98 -2.15 -5.89
C GLN A 44 3.88 -3.15 -5.17
N LEU A 45 4.68 -2.65 -4.22
CA LEU A 45 5.59 -3.51 -3.46
C LEU A 45 4.81 -4.50 -2.60
N MET A 46 3.72 -4.06 -1.99
CA MET A 46 2.85 -4.96 -1.23
C MET A 46 2.22 -6.03 -2.14
N ALA A 47 1.80 -5.63 -3.33
CA ALA A 47 1.21 -6.56 -4.30
C ALA A 47 2.20 -7.62 -4.76
N GLU A 48 3.49 -7.33 -4.70
CA GLU A 48 4.55 -8.29 -5.03
C GLU A 48 4.78 -9.33 -3.92
N GLY A 49 4.08 -9.23 -2.80
CA GLY A 49 4.18 -10.18 -1.70
C GLY A 49 5.26 -9.85 -0.68
N LYS A 50 5.79 -8.64 -0.68
CA LYS A 50 6.82 -8.24 0.28
C LYS A 50 6.21 -7.99 1.65
N THR A 51 7.00 -8.25 2.70
CA THR A 51 6.61 -7.85 4.05
C THR A 51 6.66 -6.31 4.14
N LEU A 52 6.00 -5.74 5.14
CA LEU A 52 6.04 -4.29 5.32
C LEU A 52 7.47 -3.79 5.57
N ALA A 53 8.30 -4.59 6.25
CA ALA A 53 9.71 -4.25 6.42
C ALA A 53 10.44 -4.19 5.08
N GLU A 54 10.18 -5.14 4.20
CA GLU A 54 10.78 -5.16 2.86
C GLU A 54 10.30 -3.99 2.01
N VAL A 55 9.02 -3.60 2.16
CA VAL A 55 8.49 -2.42 1.49
C VAL A 55 9.25 -1.18 1.95
N CYS A 56 9.47 -1.03 3.26
CA CYS A 56 10.23 0.11 3.80
C CYS A 56 11.66 0.13 3.26
N GLU A 57 12.33 -1.02 3.20
CA GLU A 57 13.69 -1.11 2.66
C GLU A 57 13.75 -0.67 1.20
N ALA A 58 12.79 -1.11 0.39
CA ALA A 58 12.73 -0.74 -1.02
C ALA A 58 12.48 0.76 -1.19
N MET A 59 11.62 1.34 -0.34
CA MET A 59 11.34 2.77 -0.39
C MET A 59 12.57 3.59 0.01
N LEU A 60 13.32 3.14 1.02
CA LEU A 60 14.55 3.80 1.45
C LEU A 60 15.62 3.76 0.37
N ALA A 61 15.64 2.73 -0.45
CA ALA A 61 16.59 2.62 -1.56
C ALA A 61 16.25 3.57 -2.71
N THR A 62 15.00 4.02 -2.81
CA THR A 62 14.51 4.83 -3.93
C THR A 62 14.39 6.31 -3.57
N TYR A 63 13.99 6.62 -2.35
CA TYR A 63 13.68 7.99 -1.91
C TYR A 63 14.61 8.45 -0.80
N GLU A 64 14.91 9.74 -0.78
CA GLU A 64 15.69 10.36 0.29
C GLU A 64 14.77 10.70 1.46
N VAL A 65 14.46 9.71 2.26
CA VAL A 65 13.61 9.86 3.44
C VAL A 65 14.25 9.12 4.61
N SER A 66 13.88 9.49 5.84
CA SER A 66 14.35 8.76 7.01
C SER A 66 13.57 7.46 7.15
N ARG A 67 14.20 6.46 7.77
CA ARG A 67 13.52 5.19 8.07
C ARG A 67 12.28 5.43 8.92
N GLU A 68 12.39 6.29 9.91
CA GLU A 68 11.27 6.60 10.80
C GLU A 68 10.08 7.16 10.03
N ASP A 69 10.33 8.08 9.11
CA ASP A 69 9.27 8.68 8.31
C ASP A 69 8.60 7.66 7.40
N ILE A 70 9.40 6.83 6.72
CA ILE A 70 8.83 5.86 5.78
C ILE A 70 8.05 4.76 6.52
N GLU A 71 8.53 4.30 7.66
CA GLU A 71 7.80 3.32 8.45
C GLU A 71 6.45 3.87 8.91
N ARG A 72 6.44 5.12 9.37
CA ARG A 72 5.21 5.78 9.77
C ARG A 72 4.23 5.90 8.59
N ASP A 73 4.73 6.32 7.44
CA ASP A 73 3.87 6.53 6.26
C ASP A 73 3.33 5.21 5.72
N VAL A 74 4.15 4.16 5.68
CA VAL A 74 3.71 2.83 5.24
C VAL A 74 2.63 2.29 6.18
N LEU A 75 2.85 2.37 7.49
CA LEU A 75 1.87 1.85 8.46
C LEU A 75 0.57 2.65 8.41
N ARG A 76 0.64 3.97 8.21
CA ARG A 76 -0.55 4.80 8.08
C ARG A 76 -1.36 4.42 6.85
N LEU A 77 -0.69 4.26 5.70
CA LEU A 77 -1.37 3.87 4.46
C LEU A 77 -2.03 2.50 4.60
N VAL A 78 -1.32 1.54 5.19
CA VAL A 78 -1.85 0.20 5.40
C VAL A 78 -3.07 0.26 6.32
N GLN A 79 -3.03 1.06 7.37
CA GLN A 79 -4.16 1.21 8.27
C GLN A 79 -5.36 1.81 7.54
N ASP A 80 -5.16 2.86 6.76
CA ASP A 80 -6.23 3.50 6.01
C ASP A 80 -6.88 2.53 5.01
N LEU A 81 -6.06 1.78 4.28
CA LEU A 81 -6.55 0.80 3.33
C LEU A 81 -7.30 -0.35 4.03
N SER A 82 -6.80 -0.77 5.19
CA SER A 82 -7.44 -1.82 5.98
C SER A 82 -8.80 -1.38 6.51
N GLU A 83 -8.92 -0.14 6.95
CA GLU A 83 -10.20 0.40 7.42
C GLU A 83 -11.24 0.45 6.31
N LYS A 84 -10.81 0.64 5.08
CA LYS A 84 -11.68 0.63 3.91
C LYS A 84 -11.88 -0.76 3.32
N ARG A 85 -11.30 -1.78 3.95
CA ARG A 85 -11.39 -3.18 3.53
C ARG A 85 -10.84 -3.43 2.14
N LEU A 86 -9.87 -2.62 1.74
CA LEU A 86 -9.19 -2.77 0.45
C LEU A 86 -7.99 -3.72 0.53
N ILE A 87 -7.56 -4.02 1.73
CA ILE A 87 -6.51 -5.00 2.01
C ILE A 87 -6.85 -5.74 3.30
N SER A 88 -6.17 -6.86 3.51
CA SER A 88 -6.20 -7.56 4.79
C SER A 88 -4.80 -8.06 5.12
N LEU A 89 -4.58 -8.44 6.38
CA LEU A 89 -3.32 -9.07 6.77
C LEU A 89 -3.32 -10.53 6.37
N ALA A 90 -2.19 -10.96 5.84
CA ALA A 90 -2.02 -12.36 5.45
C ALA A 90 -1.83 -13.27 6.64
#